data_93ab2a9b87b8bcbae074896046e3b390
#
_entry.id   93ab2a9b87b8bcbae074896046e3b390
#
_cell.length_a   1.000
_cell.length_b   1.000
_cell.length_c   1.000
_cell.angle_alpha   90.00
_cell.angle_beta   90.00
_cell.angle_gamma   90.00
#
_symmetry.space_group_name_H-M   'P 1'
#
loop_
_entity.id
_entity.type
_entity.pdbx_description
1 polymer ?
#
loop_
_entity_poly.entity_id
_entity_poly.type
_entity_poly.pdbx_seq_one_letter_code
_entity_poly.pdbx_strand_id
1 'polypeptide(L)'
;MKIIALDFETYYDKAFSLSKITTEEYVRDERFETIGVGIKEDGEDAVWFSGTHKEIKAHLDSFNLQDCLVLAHNAMFDAAILNWVFDIRPRGWLDTLSMARAIHSIEVGGSLAALAEYYKIGEKGTEVVNALGKRRIDFTAEELAAYGEYCKNDCHLTLELFKIFKPQFVPSEFRLIDLTIRMFSEPVLELDTNILLDHLTNVQATKQDLMNKMLIEKDDLMSNPRLAAVLQSLGVVPPTKISKTTNKETYAFAKSDEEFKALLDHENPIVQAIVAARLGVKSTLEETRTARFIDISVRGTLPVPLRYYAAHTGRWGGDEKLNLQNLGRNSLIKRAILAPSGMMMIDSDSSQIEARVLAWLAGQDDLVEAFERGEDVYKIMAASIYSKKVSDITKDERFVGKTTILGCGYGMGAEKFQAQLKTFGVVLELEECQRIIRVYRETYPKIPALWKQANKALSAIMEDKTSPLGKEGALEVEGKKGIKLPNKMYIKYPNLRVLVSEDYSTEIVYDTKRGRAIIPNRIYGGKVVENCCQALARIIIGKQMLLIAKKYKVVGTVHDAVACVVPEDEVKTAQEFVELCMKIRPPWATDLPLNCESGFGRSYGEC
;
A
#
# COMPACT_ATOMS: atom_id res chain seq x y z
N MET A 1 -4.16 -30.93 6.80
CA MET A 1 -4.28 -30.31 5.47
C MET A 1 -2.91 -30.35 4.86
N LYS A 2 -2.79 -30.87 3.64
CA LYS A 2 -1.53 -31.04 2.91
C LYS A 2 -0.99 -29.68 2.49
N ILE A 3 0.32 -29.45 2.66
CA ILE A 3 1.03 -28.26 2.21
C ILE A 3 2.03 -28.71 1.15
N ILE A 4 2.01 -28.05 0.00
CA ILE A 4 2.88 -28.32 -1.13
C ILE A 4 3.63 -27.04 -1.48
N ALA A 5 4.96 -27.06 -1.35
CA ALA A 5 5.80 -26.00 -1.90
C ALA A 5 5.95 -26.21 -3.41
N LEU A 6 5.79 -25.10 -4.15
CA LEU A 6 5.79 -25.09 -5.62
C LEU A 6 6.60 -23.89 -6.11
N ASP A 7 7.37 -24.12 -7.18
CA ASP A 7 8.16 -23.09 -7.87
C ASP A 7 8.20 -23.37 -9.37
N PHE A 8 7.88 -22.34 -10.18
CA PHE A 8 7.89 -22.44 -11.64
C PHE A 8 9.15 -21.82 -12.23
N GLU A 9 9.80 -22.55 -13.12
CA GLU A 9 10.86 -22.02 -13.96
C GLU A 9 10.30 -21.70 -15.36
N THR A 10 10.62 -20.49 -15.86
CA THR A 10 10.00 -19.93 -17.06
C THR A 10 11.04 -19.32 -17.99
N TYR A 11 10.69 -19.21 -19.28
CA TYR A 11 11.51 -18.52 -20.27
C TYR A 11 11.64 -17.03 -19.97
N TYR A 12 12.83 -16.49 -20.04
CA TYR A 12 13.09 -15.05 -19.97
C TYR A 12 14.32 -14.65 -20.79
N ASP A 13 14.36 -13.38 -21.23
CA ASP A 13 15.49 -12.80 -21.93
C ASP A 13 15.78 -11.36 -21.45
N LYS A 14 16.71 -10.66 -22.13
CA LYS A 14 17.11 -9.29 -21.79
C LYS A 14 15.98 -8.26 -21.90
N ALA A 15 15.01 -8.48 -22.79
CA ALA A 15 13.86 -7.60 -23.02
C ALA A 15 12.59 -8.12 -22.34
N PHE A 16 12.43 -9.43 -22.25
CA PHE A 16 11.28 -10.12 -21.69
C PHE A 16 11.63 -10.75 -20.33
N SER A 17 11.40 -10.00 -19.28
CA SER A 17 11.68 -10.44 -17.91
C SER A 17 10.90 -9.61 -16.87
N LEU A 18 10.69 -10.16 -15.68
CA LEU A 18 10.01 -9.46 -14.56
C LEU A 18 10.74 -8.20 -14.08
N SER A 19 11.99 -7.99 -14.46
CA SER A 19 12.69 -6.73 -14.22
C SER A 19 12.28 -5.60 -15.17
N LYS A 20 11.66 -5.92 -16.30
CA LYS A 20 11.26 -5.00 -17.37
C LYS A 20 9.75 -4.78 -17.42
N ILE A 21 8.97 -5.85 -17.37
CA ILE A 21 7.52 -5.87 -17.50
C ILE A 21 6.86 -6.38 -16.23
N THR A 22 5.54 -6.22 -16.10
CA THR A 22 4.79 -6.69 -14.94
C THR A 22 4.54 -8.19 -15.00
N THR A 23 4.23 -8.80 -13.88
CA THR A 23 3.85 -10.24 -13.84
C THR A 23 2.64 -10.52 -14.74
N GLU A 24 1.65 -9.62 -14.75
CA GLU A 24 0.47 -9.75 -15.61
C GLU A 24 0.85 -9.76 -17.09
N GLU A 25 1.65 -8.77 -17.50
CA GLU A 25 2.14 -8.68 -18.89
C GLU A 25 3.01 -9.88 -19.25
N TYR A 26 3.88 -10.31 -18.36
CA TYR A 26 4.79 -11.44 -18.59
C TYR A 26 4.05 -12.76 -18.77
N VAL A 27 3.11 -13.10 -17.89
CA VAL A 27 2.42 -14.41 -17.92
C VAL A 27 1.37 -14.48 -19.03
N ARG A 28 0.79 -13.34 -19.45
CA ARG A 28 -0.22 -13.27 -20.52
C ARG A 28 0.36 -13.01 -21.91
N ASP A 29 1.68 -12.82 -22.02
CA ASP A 29 2.36 -12.61 -23.29
C ASP A 29 2.50 -13.93 -24.06
N GLU A 30 2.41 -13.88 -25.40
CA GLU A 30 2.57 -15.04 -26.28
C GLU A 30 3.95 -15.71 -26.19
N ARG A 31 4.96 -14.95 -25.73
CA ARG A 31 6.33 -15.46 -25.53
C ARG A 31 6.48 -16.30 -24.27
N PHE A 32 5.49 -16.26 -23.37
CA PHE A 32 5.55 -16.98 -22.11
C PHE A 32 5.68 -18.49 -22.35
N GLU A 33 6.58 -19.12 -21.62
CA GLU A 33 6.79 -20.57 -21.64
C GLU A 33 7.20 -21.06 -20.27
N THR A 34 6.48 -22.05 -19.75
CA THR A 34 6.91 -22.79 -18.55
C THR A 34 7.95 -23.83 -18.95
N ILE A 35 9.16 -23.72 -18.44
CA ILE A 35 10.27 -24.69 -18.68
C ILE A 35 10.04 -25.94 -17.83
N GLY A 36 9.63 -25.74 -16.56
CA GLY A 36 9.32 -26.82 -15.65
C GLY A 36 8.78 -26.33 -14.32
N VAL A 37 8.51 -27.27 -13.44
CA VAL A 37 7.96 -27.03 -12.10
C VAL A 37 8.64 -27.91 -11.06
N GLY A 38 9.05 -27.31 -9.96
CA GLY A 38 9.46 -28.00 -8.74
C GLY A 38 8.28 -28.15 -7.78
N ILE A 39 8.16 -29.29 -7.17
CA ILE A 39 7.12 -29.59 -6.18
C ILE A 39 7.75 -30.31 -5.00
N LYS A 40 7.43 -29.85 -3.78
CA LYS A 40 7.87 -30.49 -2.54
C LYS A 40 6.73 -30.58 -1.54
N GLU A 41 6.42 -31.78 -1.14
CA GLU A 41 5.57 -32.08 0.01
C GLU A 41 6.43 -32.21 1.28
N ASP A 42 5.87 -31.86 2.43
CA ASP A 42 6.57 -32.01 3.70
C ASP A 42 6.79 -33.51 4.03
N GLY A 43 8.03 -33.85 4.36
CA GLY A 43 8.44 -35.24 4.60
C GLY A 43 8.86 -36.04 3.37
N GLU A 44 8.58 -35.55 2.15
CA GLU A 44 8.92 -36.22 0.89
C GLU A 44 10.09 -35.51 0.20
N ASP A 45 10.72 -36.18 -0.75
CA ASP A 45 11.75 -35.57 -1.61
C ASP A 45 11.12 -34.59 -2.59
N ALA A 46 11.86 -33.54 -2.94
CA ALA A 46 11.41 -32.60 -3.96
C ALA A 46 11.46 -33.24 -5.34
N VAL A 47 10.43 -33.02 -6.14
CA VAL A 47 10.28 -33.52 -7.51
C VAL A 47 10.40 -32.35 -8.49
N TRP A 48 11.15 -32.56 -9.57
CA TRP A 48 11.23 -31.67 -10.71
C TRP A 48 10.59 -32.34 -11.93
N PHE A 49 9.75 -31.58 -12.64
CA PHE A 49 9.18 -32.03 -13.90
C PHE A 49 9.30 -30.93 -14.96
N SER A 50 9.85 -31.31 -16.11
CA SER A 50 9.94 -30.47 -17.31
C SER A 50 9.31 -31.19 -18.49
N GLY A 51 8.46 -30.52 -19.23
CA GLY A 51 7.74 -31.09 -20.37
C GLY A 51 7.01 -30.01 -21.15
N THR A 52 6.20 -30.46 -22.09
CA THR A 52 5.24 -29.61 -22.80
C THR A 52 4.16 -29.10 -21.82
N HIS A 53 3.44 -28.06 -22.22
CA HIS A 53 2.31 -27.55 -21.43
C HIS A 53 1.34 -28.66 -20.98
N LYS A 54 0.98 -29.57 -21.87
CA LYS A 54 0.07 -30.70 -21.60
C LYS A 54 0.66 -31.66 -20.55
N GLU A 55 1.95 -31.95 -20.66
CA GLU A 55 2.64 -32.86 -19.73
C GLU A 55 2.79 -32.26 -18.35
N ILE A 56 3.16 -30.96 -18.27
CA ILE A 56 3.22 -30.23 -17.00
C ILE A 56 1.83 -30.17 -16.36
N LYS A 57 0.77 -29.91 -17.15
CA LYS A 57 -0.60 -29.91 -16.64
C LYS A 57 -0.98 -31.27 -16.05
N ALA A 58 -0.70 -32.36 -16.75
CA ALA A 58 -0.97 -33.72 -16.27
C ALA A 58 -0.18 -34.05 -14.99
N HIS A 59 1.08 -33.59 -14.92
CA HIS A 59 1.89 -33.75 -13.71
C HIS A 59 1.29 -32.97 -12.53
N LEU A 60 0.90 -31.70 -12.70
CA LEU A 60 0.26 -30.89 -11.68
C LEU A 60 -1.06 -31.50 -11.19
N ASP A 61 -1.88 -32.04 -12.12
CA ASP A 61 -3.16 -32.67 -11.78
C ASP A 61 -2.99 -33.92 -10.89
N SER A 62 -1.86 -34.62 -10.98
CA SER A 62 -1.56 -35.78 -10.15
C SER A 62 -1.40 -35.48 -8.66
N PHE A 63 -1.15 -34.22 -8.29
CA PHE A 63 -1.01 -33.76 -6.89
C PHE A 63 -2.31 -33.33 -6.23
N ASN A 64 -3.42 -33.25 -6.97
CA ASN A 64 -4.73 -32.80 -6.48
C ASN A 64 -4.64 -31.46 -5.70
N LEU A 65 -4.03 -30.45 -6.34
CA LEU A 65 -3.72 -29.16 -5.73
C LEU A 65 -4.97 -28.41 -5.23
N GLN A 66 -6.16 -28.71 -5.76
CA GLN A 66 -7.43 -28.14 -5.33
C GLN A 66 -7.75 -28.45 -3.84
N ASP A 67 -7.20 -29.53 -3.30
CA ASP A 67 -7.39 -29.91 -1.89
C ASP A 67 -6.21 -29.51 -1.00
N CYS A 68 -5.19 -28.87 -1.56
CA CYS A 68 -3.94 -28.53 -0.90
C CYS A 68 -3.81 -27.03 -0.62
N LEU A 69 -2.99 -26.68 0.38
CA LEU A 69 -2.39 -25.36 0.50
C LEU A 69 -1.11 -25.33 -0.33
N VAL A 70 -1.04 -24.43 -1.30
CA VAL A 70 0.16 -24.23 -2.11
C VAL A 70 1.00 -23.11 -1.49
N LEU A 71 2.28 -23.40 -1.31
CA LEU A 71 3.29 -22.53 -0.71
C LEU A 71 4.29 -22.12 -1.76
N ALA A 72 4.58 -20.83 -1.90
CA ALA A 72 5.64 -20.33 -2.76
C ALA A 72 6.41 -19.19 -2.09
N HIS A 73 7.51 -18.77 -2.69
CA HIS A 73 8.23 -17.56 -2.31
C HIS A 73 7.99 -16.47 -3.35
N ASN A 74 7.17 -15.48 -3.04
CA ASN A 74 6.54 -14.54 -3.97
C ASN A 74 5.40 -15.19 -4.77
N ALA A 75 4.49 -15.81 -4.03
CA ALA A 75 3.42 -16.66 -4.55
C ALA A 75 2.49 -15.98 -5.57
N MET A 76 2.48 -14.65 -5.70
CA MET A 76 1.71 -13.94 -6.72
C MET A 76 2.09 -14.40 -8.14
N PHE A 77 3.38 -14.63 -8.38
CA PHE A 77 3.90 -15.09 -9.67
C PHE A 77 3.44 -16.52 -9.98
N ASP A 78 3.68 -17.44 -9.05
CA ASP A 78 3.32 -18.86 -9.21
C ASP A 78 1.80 -19.03 -9.29
N ALA A 79 1.05 -18.22 -8.55
CA ALA A 79 -0.40 -18.23 -8.57
C ALA A 79 -0.96 -17.76 -9.92
N ALA A 80 -0.35 -16.74 -10.55
CA ALA A 80 -0.74 -16.33 -11.90
C ALA A 80 -0.51 -17.46 -12.90
N ILE A 81 0.63 -18.14 -12.86
CA ILE A 81 0.93 -19.25 -13.75
C ILE A 81 -0.05 -20.40 -13.52
N LEU A 82 -0.21 -20.82 -12.27
CA LEU A 82 -1.08 -21.95 -11.94
C LEU A 82 -2.53 -21.69 -12.36
N ASN A 83 -3.04 -20.48 -12.12
CA ASN A 83 -4.43 -20.14 -12.42
C ASN A 83 -4.66 -19.79 -13.91
N TRP A 84 -3.78 -18.96 -14.50
CA TRP A 84 -4.03 -18.44 -15.86
C TRP A 84 -3.54 -19.35 -16.96
N VAL A 85 -2.44 -20.07 -16.71
CA VAL A 85 -1.84 -20.96 -17.73
C VAL A 85 -2.38 -22.38 -17.60
N PHE A 86 -2.51 -22.89 -16.37
CA PHE A 86 -2.90 -24.28 -16.13
C PHE A 86 -4.34 -24.47 -15.65
N ASP A 87 -5.09 -23.38 -15.38
CA ASP A 87 -6.47 -23.39 -14.84
C ASP A 87 -6.62 -24.29 -13.59
N ILE A 88 -5.65 -24.20 -12.69
CA ILE A 88 -5.66 -24.90 -11.41
C ILE A 88 -5.77 -23.86 -10.29
N ARG A 89 -6.78 -24.01 -9.41
CA ARG A 89 -7.00 -23.15 -8.25
C ARG A 89 -6.85 -23.96 -6.99
N PRO A 90 -5.78 -23.75 -6.22
CA PRO A 90 -5.57 -24.48 -4.98
C PRO A 90 -6.58 -24.06 -3.91
N ARG A 91 -6.71 -24.90 -2.89
CA ARG A 91 -7.57 -24.59 -1.73
C ARG A 91 -7.16 -23.29 -1.02
N GLY A 92 -5.88 -23.00 -0.97
CA GLY A 92 -5.35 -21.74 -0.42
C GLY A 92 -3.88 -21.54 -0.76
N TRP A 93 -3.46 -20.29 -0.63
CA TRP A 93 -2.09 -19.86 -0.88
C TRP A 93 -1.36 -19.50 0.41
N LEU A 94 -0.09 -19.84 0.47
CA LEU A 94 0.87 -19.42 1.48
C LEU A 94 2.07 -18.76 0.77
N ASP A 95 2.60 -17.68 1.36
CA ASP A 95 3.70 -16.91 0.75
C ASP A 95 4.75 -16.53 1.77
N THR A 96 5.93 -17.13 1.67
CA THR A 96 7.04 -16.85 2.58
C THR A 96 7.62 -15.44 2.40
N LEU A 97 7.51 -14.81 1.22
CA LEU A 97 7.92 -13.42 1.04
C LEU A 97 6.98 -12.45 1.80
N SER A 98 5.67 -12.67 1.73
CA SER A 98 4.69 -11.92 2.50
C SER A 98 4.90 -12.07 4.00
N MET A 99 5.20 -13.29 4.46
CA MET A 99 5.52 -13.58 5.87
C MET A 99 6.83 -12.88 6.30
N ALA A 100 7.87 -12.93 5.48
CA ALA A 100 9.16 -12.28 5.76
C ALA A 100 9.03 -10.75 5.90
N ARG A 101 8.19 -10.10 5.06
CA ARG A 101 7.93 -8.66 5.18
C ARG A 101 7.36 -8.29 6.55
N ALA A 102 6.44 -9.07 7.07
CA ALA A 102 5.84 -8.85 8.38
C ALA A 102 6.80 -9.12 9.53
N ILE A 103 7.69 -10.13 9.40
CA ILE A 103 8.63 -10.54 10.45
C ILE A 103 9.85 -9.64 10.48
N HIS A 104 10.48 -9.35 9.34
CA HIS A 104 11.81 -8.75 9.29
C HIS A 104 11.81 -7.25 9.00
N SER A 105 10.72 -6.69 8.44
CA SER A 105 10.72 -5.30 7.99
C SER A 105 11.88 -5.04 7.00
N ILE A 106 12.86 -4.21 7.38
CA ILE A 106 14.05 -3.88 6.56
C ILE A 106 15.33 -4.57 7.02
N GLU A 107 15.30 -5.30 8.13
CA GLU A 107 16.50 -5.85 8.80
C GLU A 107 17.13 -6.98 8.00
N VAL A 108 16.30 -7.76 7.30
CA VAL A 108 16.74 -8.83 6.41
C VAL A 108 16.12 -8.58 5.03
N GLY A 109 16.86 -8.82 3.97
CA GLY A 109 16.31 -8.76 2.62
C GLY A 109 15.15 -9.75 2.44
N GLY A 110 14.19 -9.43 1.56
CA GLY A 110 13.06 -10.33 1.27
C GLY A 110 13.37 -11.44 0.26
N SER A 111 14.58 -11.50 -0.32
CA SER A 111 14.92 -12.56 -1.27
C SER A 111 15.13 -13.90 -0.56
N LEU A 112 14.79 -15.00 -1.26
CA LEU A 112 14.98 -16.35 -0.75
C LEU A 112 16.43 -16.60 -0.33
N ALA A 113 17.41 -16.10 -1.10
CA ALA A 113 18.84 -16.20 -0.78
C ALA A 113 19.19 -15.50 0.54
N ALA A 114 18.77 -14.25 0.73
CA ALA A 114 19.07 -13.50 1.95
C ALA A 114 18.44 -14.14 3.20
N LEU A 115 17.22 -14.67 3.06
CA LEU A 115 16.51 -15.34 4.15
C LEU A 115 17.15 -16.70 4.47
N ALA A 116 17.54 -17.48 3.44
CA ALA A 116 18.21 -18.77 3.62
C ALA A 116 19.56 -18.60 4.33
N GLU A 117 20.34 -17.59 3.95
CA GLU A 117 21.61 -17.22 4.61
C GLU A 117 21.39 -16.79 6.06
N TYR A 118 20.42 -15.91 6.31
CA TYR A 118 20.11 -15.41 7.65
C TYR A 118 19.72 -16.54 8.62
N TYR A 119 18.88 -17.47 8.17
CA TYR A 119 18.42 -18.61 8.97
C TYR A 119 19.33 -19.83 8.90
N LYS A 120 20.38 -19.78 8.07
CA LYS A 120 21.35 -20.88 7.89
C LYS A 120 20.69 -22.22 7.50
N ILE A 121 19.70 -22.16 6.61
CA ILE A 121 18.93 -23.32 6.15
C ILE A 121 19.43 -23.89 4.81
N GLY A 122 20.43 -23.27 4.21
CA GLY A 122 21.03 -23.67 2.94
C GLY A 122 21.46 -22.46 2.10
N GLU A 123 21.94 -22.75 0.91
CA GLU A 123 22.34 -21.75 -0.08
C GLU A 123 21.43 -21.82 -1.30
N LYS A 124 21.02 -20.66 -1.83
CA LYS A 124 20.32 -20.59 -3.11
C LYS A 124 21.33 -20.71 -4.25
N GLY A 125 21.07 -21.61 -5.20
CA GLY A 125 21.87 -21.78 -6.41
C GLY A 125 21.87 -20.56 -7.33
N THR A 126 22.69 -20.61 -8.38
CA THR A 126 22.84 -19.54 -9.38
C THR A 126 22.52 -20.01 -10.81
N GLU A 127 22.03 -21.21 -10.96
CA GLU A 127 21.77 -21.89 -12.25
C GLU A 127 20.78 -21.14 -13.14
N VAL A 128 19.92 -20.33 -12.54
CA VAL A 128 18.96 -19.45 -13.27
C VAL A 128 19.70 -18.50 -14.24
N VAL A 129 20.92 -18.11 -13.96
CA VAL A 129 21.71 -17.22 -14.86
C VAL A 129 22.03 -17.92 -16.18
N ASN A 130 22.15 -19.24 -16.19
CA ASN A 130 22.45 -20.05 -17.37
C ASN A 130 21.20 -20.29 -18.26
N ALA A 131 20.00 -19.94 -17.79
CA ALA A 131 18.74 -20.08 -18.50
C ALA A 131 18.38 -18.86 -19.36
N LEU A 132 19.14 -17.78 -19.28
CA LEU A 132 18.84 -16.54 -20.02
C LEU A 132 18.76 -16.76 -21.54
N GLY A 133 17.60 -16.50 -22.13
CA GLY A 133 17.34 -16.62 -23.56
C GLY A 133 17.13 -18.06 -24.06
N LYS A 134 17.09 -19.04 -23.16
CA LYS A 134 16.84 -20.44 -23.53
C LYS A 134 15.38 -20.82 -23.30
N ARG A 135 14.77 -21.36 -24.35
CA ARG A 135 13.50 -22.09 -24.26
C ARG A 135 13.75 -23.53 -23.82
N ARG A 136 12.73 -24.24 -23.38
CA ARG A 136 12.88 -25.62 -22.91
C ARG A 136 13.65 -26.52 -23.87
N ILE A 137 13.40 -26.37 -25.19
CA ILE A 137 14.07 -27.16 -26.23
C ILE A 137 15.55 -26.84 -26.44
N ASP A 138 16.02 -25.72 -25.92
CA ASP A 138 17.42 -25.27 -26.07
C ASP A 138 18.34 -25.80 -24.97
N PHE A 139 17.77 -26.46 -23.93
CA PHE A 139 18.55 -27.07 -22.86
C PHE A 139 19.01 -28.48 -23.23
N THR A 140 20.25 -28.81 -22.88
CA THR A 140 20.68 -30.23 -22.87
C THR A 140 20.01 -30.96 -21.70
N ALA A 141 20.06 -32.29 -21.70
CA ALA A 141 19.53 -33.10 -20.60
C ALA A 141 20.23 -32.79 -19.27
N GLU A 142 21.55 -32.56 -19.32
CA GLU A 142 22.36 -32.21 -18.13
C GLU A 142 22.02 -30.82 -17.59
N GLU A 143 21.88 -29.83 -18.48
CA GLU A 143 21.47 -28.48 -18.11
C GLU A 143 20.08 -28.46 -17.49
N LEU A 144 19.15 -29.21 -18.07
CA LEU A 144 17.77 -29.31 -17.59
C LEU A 144 17.69 -30.00 -16.23
N ALA A 145 18.53 -31.01 -16.01
CA ALA A 145 18.66 -31.67 -14.71
C ALA A 145 19.25 -30.73 -13.65
N ALA A 146 20.30 -29.96 -13.98
CA ALA A 146 20.91 -28.97 -13.06
C ALA A 146 19.90 -27.87 -12.73
N TYR A 147 19.12 -27.41 -13.70
CA TYR A 147 18.07 -26.42 -13.48
C TYR A 147 16.94 -26.98 -12.61
N GLY A 148 16.65 -28.27 -12.74
CA GLY A 148 15.73 -28.98 -11.85
C GLY A 148 16.21 -29.06 -10.40
N GLU A 149 17.50 -29.33 -10.17
CA GLU A 149 18.07 -29.34 -8.82
C GLU A 149 17.97 -27.94 -8.17
N TYR A 150 18.23 -26.88 -8.94
CA TYR A 150 18.02 -25.51 -8.49
C TYR A 150 16.58 -25.27 -8.04
N CYS A 151 15.58 -25.58 -8.87
CA CYS A 151 14.17 -25.41 -8.56
C CYS A 151 13.71 -26.25 -7.36
N LYS A 152 14.17 -27.51 -7.24
CA LYS A 152 13.92 -28.36 -6.08
C LYS A 152 14.47 -27.76 -4.79
N ASN A 153 15.66 -27.17 -4.86
CA ASN A 153 16.28 -26.50 -3.73
C ASN A 153 15.46 -25.25 -3.30
N ASP A 154 14.95 -24.46 -4.26
CA ASP A 154 14.10 -23.32 -3.94
C ASP A 154 12.80 -23.76 -3.25
N CYS A 155 12.16 -24.84 -3.67
CA CYS A 155 11.02 -25.45 -2.98
C CYS A 155 11.39 -25.90 -1.55
N HIS A 156 12.55 -26.52 -1.37
CA HIS A 156 13.04 -26.95 -0.05
C HIS A 156 13.26 -25.76 0.88
N LEU A 157 14.00 -24.74 0.44
CA LEU A 157 14.27 -23.53 1.22
C LEU A 157 12.97 -22.81 1.60
N THR A 158 12.03 -22.73 0.67
CA THR A 158 10.70 -22.12 0.88
C THR A 158 9.91 -22.86 1.96
N LEU A 159 9.93 -24.19 1.97
CA LEU A 159 9.24 -25.00 2.97
C LEU A 159 9.90 -24.85 4.36
N GLU A 160 11.23 -24.84 4.43
CA GLU A 160 11.95 -24.64 5.70
C GLU A 160 11.70 -23.23 6.28
N LEU A 161 11.72 -22.18 5.45
CA LEU A 161 11.33 -20.83 5.86
C LEU A 161 9.90 -20.79 6.42
N PHE A 162 8.97 -21.46 5.75
CA PHE A 162 7.58 -21.53 6.22
C PHE A 162 7.48 -22.17 7.61
N LYS A 163 8.21 -23.25 7.88
CA LYS A 163 8.24 -23.89 9.21
C LYS A 163 8.73 -22.94 10.30
N ILE A 164 9.74 -22.12 9.99
CA ILE A 164 10.30 -21.11 10.90
C ILE A 164 9.30 -19.96 11.14
N PHE A 165 8.60 -19.51 10.09
CA PHE A 165 7.71 -18.35 10.17
C PHE A 165 6.35 -18.69 10.76
N LYS A 166 5.83 -19.88 10.47
CA LYS A 166 4.48 -20.32 10.85
C LYS A 166 4.09 -20.06 12.31
N PRO A 167 4.94 -20.33 13.32
CA PRO A 167 4.60 -20.10 14.73
C PRO A 167 4.34 -18.62 15.09
N GLN A 168 4.80 -17.69 14.26
CA GLN A 168 4.66 -16.25 14.48
C GLN A 168 3.36 -15.68 13.89
N PHE A 169 2.59 -16.49 13.14
CA PHE A 169 1.37 -16.06 12.46
C PHE A 169 0.13 -16.66 13.08
N VAL A 170 -0.93 -15.85 13.18
CA VAL A 170 -2.26 -16.32 13.52
C VAL A 170 -3.02 -16.74 12.26
N PRO A 171 -4.00 -17.66 12.38
CA PRO A 171 -4.75 -18.19 11.21
C PRO A 171 -5.39 -17.11 10.32
N SER A 172 -5.81 -15.99 10.90
CA SER A 172 -6.39 -14.87 10.13
C SER A 172 -5.38 -14.22 9.18
N GLU A 173 -4.12 -14.12 9.57
CA GLU A 173 -3.08 -13.51 8.72
C GLU A 173 -2.75 -14.39 7.51
N PHE A 174 -2.74 -15.73 7.66
CA PHE A 174 -2.63 -16.64 6.52
C PHE A 174 -3.78 -16.47 5.52
N ARG A 175 -5.02 -16.31 6.02
CA ARG A 175 -6.18 -16.07 5.16
C ARG A 175 -6.10 -14.72 4.45
N LEU A 176 -5.51 -13.70 5.08
CA LEU A 176 -5.29 -12.39 4.44
C LEU A 176 -4.20 -12.46 3.37
N ILE A 177 -3.16 -13.26 3.57
CA ILE A 177 -2.16 -13.54 2.52
C ILE A 177 -2.82 -14.25 1.33
N ASP A 178 -3.58 -15.31 1.58
CA ASP A 178 -4.35 -16.03 0.55
C ASP A 178 -5.29 -15.09 -0.22
N LEU A 179 -6.09 -14.29 0.50
CA LEU A 179 -7.02 -13.34 -0.10
C LEU A 179 -6.28 -12.30 -0.97
N THR A 180 -5.14 -11.80 -0.50
CA THR A 180 -4.32 -10.82 -1.24
C THR A 180 -3.80 -11.42 -2.55
N ILE A 181 -3.32 -12.67 -2.53
CA ILE A 181 -2.87 -13.38 -3.73
C ILE A 181 -4.03 -13.60 -4.70
N ARG A 182 -5.22 -13.97 -4.21
CA ARG A 182 -6.40 -14.23 -5.05
C ARG A 182 -6.96 -12.96 -5.70
N MET A 183 -6.83 -11.78 -5.10
CA MET A 183 -7.17 -10.51 -5.76
C MET A 183 -6.40 -10.32 -7.06
N PHE A 184 -5.18 -10.81 -7.13
CA PHE A 184 -4.35 -10.78 -8.32
C PHE A 184 -4.58 -11.99 -9.23
N SER A 185 -4.47 -13.19 -8.70
CA SER A 185 -4.44 -14.43 -9.49
C SER A 185 -5.82 -14.92 -9.95
N GLU A 186 -6.90 -14.44 -9.33
CA GLU A 186 -8.28 -14.75 -9.71
C GLU A 186 -9.07 -13.47 -10.06
N PRO A 187 -8.59 -12.67 -11.05
CA PRO A 187 -9.20 -11.40 -11.38
C PRO A 187 -10.57 -11.60 -12.01
N VAL A 188 -11.53 -10.74 -11.63
CA VAL A 188 -12.88 -10.74 -12.20
C VAL A 188 -13.30 -9.38 -12.73
N LEU A 189 -12.59 -8.30 -12.37
CA LEU A 189 -12.93 -6.96 -12.82
C LEU A 189 -12.66 -6.80 -14.31
N GLU A 190 -13.59 -6.12 -14.99
CA GLU A 190 -13.48 -5.77 -16.40
C GLU A 190 -13.06 -4.30 -16.57
N LEU A 191 -12.64 -3.94 -17.76
CA LEU A 191 -12.23 -2.58 -18.09
C LEU A 191 -13.03 -2.05 -19.30
N ASP A 192 -13.59 -0.86 -19.16
CA ASP A 192 -14.19 -0.14 -20.30
C ASP A 192 -13.10 0.51 -21.14
N THR A 193 -12.73 -0.16 -22.24
CA THR A 193 -11.68 0.30 -23.13
C THR A 193 -12.03 1.62 -23.81
N ASN A 194 -13.32 1.90 -24.08
CA ASN A 194 -13.73 3.14 -24.73
C ASN A 194 -13.51 4.35 -23.80
N ILE A 195 -13.94 4.25 -22.54
CA ILE A 195 -13.67 5.29 -21.54
C ILE A 195 -12.15 5.54 -21.40
N LEU A 196 -11.34 4.48 -21.40
CA LEU A 196 -9.88 4.61 -21.27
C LEU A 196 -9.26 5.27 -22.50
N LEU A 197 -9.67 4.91 -23.72
CA LEU A 197 -9.18 5.50 -24.97
C LEU A 197 -9.55 6.98 -25.06
N ASP A 198 -10.80 7.32 -24.77
CA ASP A 198 -11.26 8.71 -24.75
C ASP A 198 -10.49 9.53 -23.70
N HIS A 199 -10.28 8.95 -22.53
CA HIS A 199 -9.48 9.60 -21.48
C HIS A 199 -8.03 9.84 -21.91
N LEU A 200 -7.38 8.84 -22.50
CA LEU A 200 -6.01 8.97 -23.02
C LEU A 200 -5.92 10.08 -24.08
N THR A 201 -6.85 10.08 -25.02
CA THR A 201 -6.94 11.11 -26.07
C THR A 201 -7.08 12.52 -25.48
N ASN A 202 -7.96 12.68 -24.49
CA ASN A 202 -8.17 13.96 -23.82
C ASN A 202 -6.94 14.43 -23.02
N VAL A 203 -6.26 13.51 -22.32
CA VAL A 203 -5.02 13.83 -21.59
C VAL A 203 -3.92 14.26 -22.55
N GLN A 204 -3.77 13.56 -23.68
CA GLN A 204 -2.79 13.89 -24.71
C GLN A 204 -3.12 15.21 -25.41
N ALA A 205 -4.39 15.47 -25.76
CA ALA A 205 -4.82 16.72 -26.38
C ALA A 205 -4.61 17.93 -25.47
N THR A 206 -4.97 17.80 -24.18
CA THR A 206 -4.73 18.85 -23.18
C THR A 206 -3.24 19.16 -23.03
N LYS A 207 -2.40 18.14 -23.00
CA LYS A 207 -0.97 18.27 -22.95
C LYS A 207 -0.40 18.98 -24.20
N GLN A 208 -0.87 18.58 -25.38
CA GLN A 208 -0.45 19.19 -26.65
C GLN A 208 -0.89 20.65 -26.77
N ASP A 209 -2.12 20.98 -26.35
CA ASP A 209 -2.62 22.36 -26.32
C ASP A 209 -1.77 23.25 -25.39
N LEU A 210 -1.43 22.76 -24.20
CA LEU A 210 -0.51 23.45 -23.30
C LEU A 210 0.87 23.70 -23.93
N MET A 211 1.41 22.71 -24.67
CA MET A 211 2.68 22.85 -25.36
C MET A 211 2.62 23.85 -26.54
N ASN A 212 1.56 23.77 -27.35
CA ASN A 212 1.37 24.65 -28.50
C ASN A 212 1.24 26.13 -28.11
N LYS A 213 0.59 26.40 -27.00
CA LYS A 213 0.46 27.76 -26.45
C LYS A 213 1.80 28.40 -26.08
N MET A 214 2.86 27.63 -26.04
CA MET A 214 4.11 28.05 -25.41
C MET A 214 5.31 28.20 -26.35
N LEU A 215 5.29 27.71 -27.59
CA LEU A 215 6.42 27.71 -28.51
C LEU A 215 7.75 27.17 -27.91
N ILE A 216 7.66 26.40 -26.84
CA ILE A 216 8.79 25.80 -26.13
C ILE A 216 8.78 24.30 -26.39
N GLU A 217 9.96 23.76 -26.67
CA GLU A 217 10.07 22.32 -26.90
C GLU A 217 9.83 21.51 -25.61
N LYS A 218 9.25 20.33 -25.76
CA LYS A 218 8.97 19.43 -24.66
C LYS A 218 10.20 19.13 -23.80
N ASP A 219 11.35 19.00 -24.44
CA ASP A 219 12.61 18.67 -23.78
C ASP A 219 13.11 19.81 -22.87
N ASP A 220 12.82 21.07 -23.21
CA ASP A 220 13.13 22.20 -22.36
C ASP A 220 12.28 22.25 -21.10
N LEU A 221 11.00 21.90 -21.24
CA LEU A 221 10.08 21.79 -20.09
C LEU A 221 10.38 20.58 -19.19
N MET A 222 10.84 19.48 -19.74
CA MET A 222 11.07 18.23 -18.99
C MET A 222 12.41 18.23 -18.24
N SER A 223 13.41 18.94 -18.73
CA SER A 223 14.72 19.06 -18.11
C SER A 223 14.75 20.15 -17.06
N ASN A 224 15.03 19.81 -15.79
CA ASN A 224 15.16 20.81 -14.74
C ASN A 224 16.22 21.90 -15.05
N PRO A 225 17.45 21.56 -15.53
CA PRO A 225 18.44 22.58 -15.90
C PRO A 225 17.98 23.49 -17.04
N ARG A 226 17.33 22.92 -18.08
CA ARG A 226 16.87 23.73 -19.24
C ARG A 226 15.69 24.62 -18.83
N LEU A 227 14.72 24.12 -18.06
CA LEU A 227 13.63 24.93 -17.54
C LEU A 227 14.15 26.05 -16.64
N ALA A 228 15.16 25.81 -15.82
CA ALA A 228 15.80 26.82 -15.01
C ALA A 228 16.43 27.91 -15.88
N ALA A 229 17.13 27.52 -16.96
CA ALA A 229 17.69 28.47 -17.90
C ALA A 229 16.61 29.32 -18.62
N VAL A 230 15.49 28.71 -19.01
CA VAL A 230 14.34 29.41 -19.59
C VAL A 230 13.76 30.43 -18.60
N LEU A 231 13.52 30.05 -17.36
CA LEU A 231 13.02 30.95 -16.31
C LEU A 231 14.00 32.09 -16.03
N GLN A 232 15.29 31.79 -15.95
CA GLN A 232 16.35 32.81 -15.78
C GLN A 232 16.41 33.81 -16.95
N SER A 233 16.23 33.36 -18.19
CA SER A 233 16.17 34.23 -19.36
C SER A 233 14.98 35.21 -19.33
N LEU A 234 13.92 34.86 -18.57
CA LEU A 234 12.75 35.70 -18.33
C LEU A 234 12.86 36.54 -17.05
N GLY A 235 14.04 36.57 -16.42
CA GLY A 235 14.28 37.33 -15.19
C GLY A 235 13.77 36.68 -13.91
N VAL A 236 13.34 35.42 -13.95
CA VAL A 236 12.86 34.68 -12.80
C VAL A 236 13.97 33.85 -12.16
N VAL A 237 14.17 34.00 -10.85
CA VAL A 237 15.07 33.12 -10.09
C VAL A 237 14.38 31.75 -9.91
N PRO A 238 14.94 30.64 -10.45
CA PRO A 238 14.31 29.33 -10.32
C PRO A 238 14.30 28.90 -8.86
N PRO A 239 13.14 28.48 -8.33
CA PRO A 239 13.06 27.99 -6.94
C PRO A 239 13.88 26.70 -6.77
N THR A 240 14.58 26.61 -5.64
CA THR A 240 15.40 25.45 -5.25
C THR A 240 14.94 24.87 -3.91
N LYS A 241 15.35 23.64 -3.64
CA LYS A 241 15.10 22.95 -2.36
C LYS A 241 16.22 21.96 -2.07
N ILE A 242 16.39 21.63 -0.81
CA ILE A 242 17.27 20.52 -0.43
C ILE A 242 16.58 19.19 -0.71
N SER A 243 17.20 18.37 -1.54
CA SER A 243 16.72 17.04 -1.85
C SER A 243 16.77 16.15 -0.62
N LYS A 244 15.62 15.63 -0.18
CA LYS A 244 15.51 14.68 0.94
C LYS A 244 16.24 13.35 0.68
N THR A 245 16.60 13.06 -0.56
CA THR A 245 17.25 11.81 -0.97
C THR A 245 18.76 11.95 -1.06
N THR A 246 19.25 13.09 -1.54
CA THR A 246 20.69 13.30 -1.79
C THR A 246 21.33 14.32 -0.86
N ASN A 247 20.53 15.02 -0.05
CA ASN A 247 20.91 16.14 0.81
C ASN A 247 21.67 17.27 0.06
N LYS A 248 21.44 17.38 -1.27
CA LYS A 248 22.00 18.42 -2.12
C LYS A 248 20.90 19.37 -2.59
N GLU A 249 21.30 20.61 -2.89
CA GLU A 249 20.40 21.56 -3.51
C GLU A 249 19.95 21.07 -4.88
N THR A 250 18.67 21.19 -5.19
CA THR A 250 18.05 20.83 -6.46
C THR A 250 16.90 21.78 -6.79
N TYR A 251 16.55 21.92 -8.07
CA TYR A 251 15.42 22.74 -8.48
C TYR A 251 14.09 22.21 -7.95
N ALA A 252 13.26 23.12 -7.46
CA ALA A 252 11.95 22.85 -6.88
C ALA A 252 10.84 23.04 -7.92
N PHE A 253 10.71 22.13 -8.91
CA PHE A 253 9.76 22.23 -10.01
C PHE A 253 8.65 21.17 -10.01
N ALA A 254 8.34 20.60 -8.87
CA ALA A 254 7.28 19.61 -8.73
C ALA A 254 5.93 20.27 -8.41
N LYS A 255 4.82 19.54 -8.65
CA LYS A 255 3.46 19.96 -8.26
C LYS A 255 3.29 20.24 -6.77
N SER A 256 4.14 19.69 -5.93
CA SER A 256 4.15 19.91 -4.48
C SER A 256 4.98 21.11 -4.04
N ASP A 257 5.68 21.76 -4.95
CA ASP A 257 6.60 22.86 -4.63
C ASP A 257 5.85 24.19 -4.72
N GLU A 258 5.53 24.77 -3.56
CA GLU A 258 4.66 25.96 -3.47
C GLU A 258 5.28 27.20 -4.12
N GLU A 259 6.60 27.40 -3.99
CA GLU A 259 7.27 28.51 -4.66
C GLU A 259 7.18 28.43 -6.19
N PHE A 260 7.22 27.21 -6.73
CA PHE A 260 7.03 27.01 -8.17
C PHE A 260 5.58 27.25 -8.60
N LYS A 261 4.62 26.84 -7.79
CA LYS A 261 3.19 27.11 -8.04
C LYS A 261 2.87 28.60 -7.96
N ALA A 262 3.51 29.32 -7.03
CA ALA A 262 3.32 30.76 -6.92
C ALA A 262 3.66 31.52 -8.22
N LEU A 263 4.51 30.94 -9.06
CA LEU A 263 4.81 31.51 -10.39
C LEU A 263 3.63 31.42 -11.38
N LEU A 264 2.56 30.67 -11.06
CA LEU A 264 1.30 30.72 -11.85
C LEU A 264 0.65 32.10 -11.79
N ASP A 265 0.91 32.87 -10.74
CA ASP A 265 0.40 34.23 -10.52
C ASP A 265 1.47 35.31 -10.81
N HIS A 266 2.56 34.94 -11.50
CA HIS A 266 3.64 35.85 -11.83
C HIS A 266 3.19 36.96 -12.80
N GLU A 267 3.71 38.17 -12.67
CA GLU A 267 3.35 39.33 -13.52
C GLU A 267 3.54 39.08 -15.03
N ASN A 268 4.52 38.26 -15.41
CA ASN A 268 4.77 37.91 -16.79
C ASN A 268 3.90 36.73 -17.25
N PRO A 269 2.96 36.91 -18.22
CA PRO A 269 2.10 35.83 -18.72
C PRO A 269 2.86 34.65 -19.33
N ILE A 270 4.07 34.88 -19.85
CA ILE A 270 4.93 33.83 -20.41
C ILE A 270 5.42 32.91 -19.28
N VAL A 271 5.77 33.46 -18.14
CA VAL A 271 6.18 32.68 -16.95
C VAL A 271 5.01 31.84 -16.45
N GLN A 272 3.81 32.46 -16.35
CA GLN A 272 2.59 31.72 -15.96
C GLN A 272 2.34 30.53 -16.89
N ALA A 273 2.44 30.76 -18.20
CA ALA A 273 2.20 29.71 -19.20
C ALA A 273 3.26 28.59 -19.14
N ILE A 274 4.54 28.91 -18.94
CA ILE A 274 5.65 27.96 -18.77
C ILE A 274 5.42 27.07 -17.54
N VAL A 275 5.06 27.66 -16.42
CA VAL A 275 4.81 26.94 -15.18
C VAL A 275 3.58 26.03 -15.31
N ALA A 276 2.50 26.54 -15.90
CA ALA A 276 1.30 25.73 -16.17
C ALA A 276 1.60 24.53 -17.05
N ALA A 277 2.34 24.71 -18.14
CA ALA A 277 2.72 23.63 -19.04
C ALA A 277 3.68 22.63 -18.37
N ARG A 278 4.66 23.10 -17.60
CA ARG A 278 5.56 22.22 -16.84
C ARG A 278 4.77 21.33 -15.87
N LEU A 279 3.81 21.89 -15.17
CA LEU A 279 2.93 21.16 -14.25
C LEU A 279 2.01 20.18 -14.99
N GLY A 280 1.52 20.52 -16.18
CA GLY A 280 0.72 19.65 -17.04
C GLY A 280 1.54 18.59 -17.77
N VAL A 281 2.67 18.95 -18.37
CA VAL A 281 3.55 18.05 -19.15
C VAL A 281 4.23 17.01 -18.25
N LYS A 282 4.63 17.38 -17.04
CA LYS A 282 5.27 16.44 -16.11
C LYS A 282 4.30 15.43 -15.50
N SER A 283 3.01 15.61 -15.67
CA SER A 283 1.98 14.66 -15.22
C SER A 283 1.79 13.50 -16.22
N THR A 284 2.89 12.91 -16.69
CA THR A 284 2.86 11.69 -17.52
C THR A 284 2.32 10.47 -16.77
N LEU A 285 2.15 10.60 -15.46
CA LEU A 285 1.64 9.50 -14.62
C LEU A 285 0.24 9.07 -15.04
N GLU A 286 -0.65 10.02 -15.33
CA GLU A 286 -2.02 9.73 -15.76
C GLU A 286 -2.02 9.08 -17.16
N GLU A 287 -1.26 9.62 -18.11
CA GLU A 287 -1.11 9.08 -19.46
C GLU A 287 -0.56 7.65 -19.43
N THR A 288 0.56 7.43 -18.71
CA THR A 288 1.20 6.12 -18.59
C THR A 288 0.30 5.10 -17.88
N ARG A 289 -0.44 5.57 -16.87
CA ARG A 289 -1.38 4.72 -16.13
C ARG A 289 -2.53 4.31 -17.03
N THR A 290 -3.14 5.26 -17.76
CA THR A 290 -4.27 4.99 -18.66
C THR A 290 -3.86 4.02 -19.77
N ALA A 291 -2.70 4.23 -20.40
CA ALA A 291 -2.18 3.32 -21.41
C ALA A 291 -2.03 1.89 -20.88
N ARG A 292 -1.51 1.73 -19.65
CA ARG A 292 -1.39 0.39 -19.02
C ARG A 292 -2.74 -0.27 -18.79
N PHE A 293 -3.78 0.47 -18.37
CA PHE A 293 -5.12 -0.09 -18.23
C PHE A 293 -5.71 -0.52 -19.59
N ILE A 294 -5.43 0.24 -20.66
CA ILE A 294 -5.80 -0.17 -22.03
C ILE A 294 -5.10 -1.47 -22.40
N ASP A 295 -3.81 -1.58 -22.16
CA ASP A 295 -3.04 -2.80 -22.48
C ASP A 295 -3.61 -4.02 -21.71
N ILE A 296 -3.96 -3.85 -20.44
CA ILE A 296 -4.59 -4.90 -19.62
C ILE A 296 -5.96 -5.27 -20.20
N SER A 297 -6.78 -4.29 -20.62
CA SER A 297 -8.12 -4.55 -21.15
C SER A 297 -8.11 -5.42 -22.41
N VAL A 298 -7.04 -5.32 -23.20
CA VAL A 298 -6.82 -6.18 -24.38
C VAL A 298 -6.43 -7.62 -23.99
N ARG A 299 -5.67 -7.78 -22.89
CA ARG A 299 -5.21 -9.08 -22.42
C ARG A 299 -6.21 -9.81 -21.53
N GLY A 300 -7.24 -9.13 -21.01
CA GLY A 300 -8.30 -9.77 -20.23
C GLY A 300 -8.74 -8.96 -19.00
N THR A 301 -9.13 -9.66 -17.94
CA THR A 301 -9.61 -9.07 -16.69
C THR A 301 -8.49 -8.36 -15.92
N LEU A 302 -8.87 -7.34 -15.15
CA LEU A 302 -7.96 -6.52 -14.35
C LEU A 302 -7.53 -7.26 -13.08
N PRO A 303 -6.27 -7.66 -12.92
CA PRO A 303 -5.75 -8.14 -11.66
C PRO A 303 -5.50 -6.97 -10.70
N VAL A 304 -5.65 -7.23 -9.40
CA VAL A 304 -5.41 -6.23 -8.35
C VAL A 304 -4.17 -6.61 -7.55
N PRO A 305 -2.97 -6.13 -7.96
CA PRO A 305 -1.73 -6.46 -7.28
C PRO A 305 -1.57 -5.63 -6.03
N LEU A 306 -1.72 -6.28 -4.88
CA LEU A 306 -1.47 -5.69 -3.58
C LEU A 306 -0.32 -6.42 -2.88
N ARG A 307 0.54 -5.64 -2.27
CA ARG A 307 1.61 -6.15 -1.40
C ARG A 307 1.12 -6.22 0.02
N TYR A 308 1.00 -7.43 0.54
CA TYR A 308 0.75 -7.66 1.97
C TYR A 308 1.92 -7.12 2.81
N TYR A 309 1.63 -6.42 3.88
CA TYR A 309 2.62 -5.79 4.77
C TYR A 309 3.61 -4.88 4.02
N ALA A 310 3.11 -4.03 3.14
CA ALA A 310 3.94 -3.06 2.40
C ALA A 310 4.51 -1.97 3.30
N ALA A 311 3.82 -1.62 4.37
CA ALA A 311 4.25 -0.69 5.41
C ALA A 311 4.54 -1.44 6.71
N HIS A 312 5.41 -0.87 7.57
CA HIS A 312 5.73 -1.45 8.88
C HIS A 312 4.53 -1.49 9.85
N THR A 313 3.46 -0.77 9.54
CA THR A 313 2.16 -0.83 10.21
C THR A 313 1.24 -1.95 9.69
N GLY A 314 1.72 -2.75 8.74
CA GLY A 314 0.99 -3.86 8.15
C GLY A 314 0.01 -3.48 7.03
N ARG A 315 -0.10 -2.20 6.68
CA ARG A 315 -0.97 -1.75 5.57
C ARG A 315 -0.54 -2.37 4.24
N TRP A 316 -1.54 -2.67 3.39
CA TRP A 316 -1.32 -3.06 2.01
C TRP A 316 -0.80 -1.88 1.20
N GLY A 317 0.02 -2.16 0.21
CA GLY A 317 0.46 -1.19 -0.79
C GLY A 317 0.25 -1.72 -2.20
N GLY A 318 0.10 -0.84 -3.18
CA GLY A 318 0.05 -1.24 -4.59
C GLY A 318 1.38 -1.84 -5.05
N ASP A 319 1.31 -2.79 -5.97
CA ASP A 319 2.46 -3.46 -6.59
C ASP A 319 2.36 -3.40 -8.12
N GLU A 320 3.29 -4.01 -8.83
CA GLU A 320 3.27 -4.25 -10.28
C GLU A 320 3.06 -2.98 -11.12
N LYS A 321 3.53 -1.83 -10.65
CA LYS A 321 3.31 -0.52 -11.30
C LYS A 321 1.82 -0.19 -11.53
N LEU A 322 0.92 -0.92 -10.88
CA LEU A 322 -0.53 -0.78 -10.95
C LEU A 322 -1.10 -0.48 -9.56
N ASN A 323 -1.01 0.78 -9.13
CA ASN A 323 -1.50 1.17 -7.81
C ASN A 323 -2.93 1.74 -7.87
N LEU A 324 -3.92 0.89 -7.63
CA LEU A 324 -5.33 1.28 -7.55
C LEU A 324 -5.64 2.17 -6.33
N GLN A 325 -4.83 2.11 -5.27
CA GLN A 325 -5.02 2.89 -4.06
C GLN A 325 -4.80 4.40 -4.27
N ASN A 326 -4.14 4.79 -5.37
CA ASN A 326 -3.84 6.19 -5.70
C ASN A 326 -4.73 6.75 -6.82
N LEU A 327 -5.83 6.09 -7.15
CA LEU A 327 -6.82 6.65 -8.08
C LEU A 327 -7.62 7.75 -7.40
N GLY A 328 -7.65 8.94 -8.01
CA GLY A 328 -8.46 10.07 -7.49
C GLY A 328 -9.95 9.73 -7.45
N ARG A 329 -10.68 10.34 -6.54
CA ARG A 329 -12.13 10.12 -6.35
C ARG A 329 -12.94 10.28 -7.64
N ASN A 330 -12.56 11.24 -8.49
CA ASN A 330 -13.23 11.53 -9.75
C ASN A 330 -12.44 11.04 -10.99
N SER A 331 -11.53 10.10 -10.82
CA SER A 331 -10.72 9.58 -11.92
C SER A 331 -11.58 8.83 -12.94
N LEU A 332 -11.41 9.14 -14.23
CA LEU A 332 -12.05 8.40 -15.31
C LEU A 332 -11.56 6.95 -15.36
N ILE A 333 -10.32 6.70 -14.94
CA ILE A 333 -9.82 5.32 -14.78
C ILE A 333 -10.67 4.55 -13.75
N LYS A 334 -11.02 5.18 -12.62
CA LYS A 334 -11.89 4.55 -11.61
C LYS A 334 -13.27 4.20 -12.19
N ARG A 335 -13.82 5.05 -13.07
CA ARG A 335 -15.09 4.80 -13.79
C ARG A 335 -14.98 3.70 -14.84
N ALA A 336 -13.79 3.49 -15.41
CA ALA A 336 -13.56 2.44 -16.40
C ALA A 336 -13.39 1.04 -15.77
N ILE A 337 -13.24 0.93 -14.45
CA ILE A 337 -13.17 -0.36 -13.75
C ILE A 337 -14.60 -0.85 -13.48
N LEU A 338 -14.97 -1.96 -14.08
CA LEU A 338 -16.33 -2.49 -14.07
C LEU A 338 -16.42 -3.83 -13.32
N ALA A 339 -17.57 -4.05 -12.67
CA ALA A 339 -17.98 -5.37 -12.25
C ALA A 339 -18.26 -6.27 -13.46
N PRO A 340 -18.11 -7.60 -13.34
CA PRO A 340 -18.51 -8.53 -14.38
C PRO A 340 -20.00 -8.39 -14.76
N SER A 341 -20.38 -8.88 -15.95
CA SER A 341 -21.79 -8.87 -16.38
C SER A 341 -22.68 -9.59 -15.35
N GLY A 342 -23.83 -8.98 -15.02
CA GLY A 342 -24.75 -9.50 -13.99
C GLY A 342 -24.28 -9.29 -12.54
N MET A 343 -23.18 -8.57 -12.34
CA MET A 343 -22.63 -8.24 -11.01
C MET A 343 -22.57 -6.73 -10.80
N MET A 344 -22.49 -6.33 -9.54
CA MET A 344 -22.29 -4.96 -9.10
C MET A 344 -21.08 -4.89 -8.18
N MET A 345 -20.40 -3.75 -8.17
CA MET A 345 -19.39 -3.44 -7.15
C MET A 345 -20.04 -2.82 -5.92
N ILE A 346 -19.54 -3.17 -4.75
CA ILE A 346 -19.76 -2.45 -3.51
C ILE A 346 -18.40 -1.99 -3.02
N ASP A 347 -18.27 -0.68 -2.72
CA ASP A 347 -17.13 -0.10 -2.01
C ASP A 347 -17.61 0.41 -0.66
N SER A 348 -16.99 -0.03 0.41
CA SER A 348 -17.36 0.36 1.78
C SER A 348 -16.14 0.89 2.52
N ASP A 349 -16.18 2.18 2.84
CA ASP A 349 -15.12 2.90 3.53
C ASP A 349 -15.41 2.99 5.03
N SER A 350 -14.40 2.72 5.84
CA SER A 350 -14.52 2.78 7.30
C SER A 350 -14.47 4.23 7.77
N SER A 351 -15.59 4.72 8.30
CA SER A 351 -15.73 6.14 8.69
C SER A 351 -14.76 6.53 9.80
N GLN A 352 -13.83 7.44 9.51
CA GLN A 352 -12.86 8.04 10.46
C GLN A 352 -12.14 7.02 11.35
N ILE A 353 -11.79 5.85 10.83
CA ILE A 353 -11.30 4.74 11.66
C ILE A 353 -10.07 5.12 12.49
N GLU A 354 -9.11 5.87 11.93
CA GLU A 354 -7.92 6.28 12.69
C GLU A 354 -8.28 7.20 13.85
N ALA A 355 -9.22 8.14 13.67
CA ALA A 355 -9.66 9.04 14.75
C ALA A 355 -10.43 8.29 15.86
N ARG A 356 -11.25 7.29 15.47
CA ARG A 356 -11.96 6.41 16.42
C ARG A 356 -10.99 5.55 17.22
N VAL A 357 -10.04 4.93 16.55
CA VAL A 357 -8.97 4.14 17.19
C VAL A 357 -8.12 5.00 18.10
N LEU A 358 -7.77 6.23 17.69
CA LEU A 358 -7.01 7.16 18.50
C LEU A 358 -7.76 7.52 19.81
N ALA A 359 -9.04 7.90 19.70
CA ALA A 359 -9.88 8.22 20.86
C ALA A 359 -9.97 7.03 21.82
N TRP A 360 -10.22 5.85 21.30
CA TRP A 360 -10.31 4.60 22.07
C TRP A 360 -8.97 4.26 22.74
N LEU A 361 -7.86 4.28 22.00
CA LEU A 361 -6.53 3.93 22.51
C LEU A 361 -6.05 4.92 23.58
N ALA A 362 -6.41 6.19 23.44
CA ALA A 362 -6.13 7.21 24.45
C ALA A 362 -7.04 7.12 25.69
N GLY A 363 -8.16 6.43 25.59
CA GLY A 363 -9.21 6.45 26.63
C GLY A 363 -9.89 7.82 26.73
N GLN A 364 -10.04 8.55 25.61
CA GLN A 364 -10.76 9.82 25.53
C GLN A 364 -12.25 9.54 25.36
N ASP A 365 -12.88 9.22 26.51
CA ASP A 365 -14.23 8.61 26.55
C ASP A 365 -15.33 9.53 25.97
N ASP A 366 -15.26 10.85 26.20
CA ASP A 366 -16.18 11.82 25.62
C ASP A 366 -16.16 11.82 24.08
N LEU A 367 -14.97 11.68 23.48
CA LEU A 367 -14.82 11.58 22.03
C LEU A 367 -15.28 10.21 21.52
N VAL A 368 -15.01 9.13 22.25
CA VAL A 368 -15.53 7.79 21.95
C VAL A 368 -17.06 7.78 21.96
N GLU A 369 -17.68 8.37 22.99
CA GLU A 369 -19.13 8.49 23.10
C GLU A 369 -19.74 9.34 21.98
N ALA A 370 -19.09 10.43 21.57
CA ALA A 370 -19.53 11.24 20.44
C ALA A 370 -19.56 10.42 19.14
N PHE A 371 -18.54 9.60 18.89
CA PHE A 371 -18.53 8.65 17.78
C PHE A 371 -19.62 7.59 17.90
N GLU A 372 -19.88 7.04 19.09
CA GLU A 372 -20.92 6.06 19.33
C GLU A 372 -22.33 6.62 19.04
N ARG A 373 -22.59 7.87 19.45
CA ARG A 373 -23.84 8.57 19.16
C ARG A 373 -23.98 9.03 17.71
N GLY A 374 -22.94 8.84 16.87
CA GLY A 374 -22.94 9.29 15.46
C GLY A 374 -22.88 10.82 15.31
N GLU A 375 -22.36 11.53 16.29
CA GLU A 375 -22.22 12.98 16.27
C GLU A 375 -21.12 13.43 15.28
N ASP A 376 -21.27 14.62 14.73
CA ASP A 376 -20.26 15.24 13.87
C ASP A 376 -19.12 15.80 14.72
N VAL A 377 -18.13 14.96 15.04
CA VAL A 377 -16.97 15.34 15.86
C VAL A 377 -16.16 16.49 15.27
N TYR A 378 -16.24 16.71 13.96
CA TYR A 378 -15.60 17.85 13.31
C TYR A 378 -16.31 19.16 13.63
N LYS A 379 -17.65 19.15 13.67
CA LYS A 379 -18.42 20.29 14.15
C LYS A 379 -18.24 20.53 15.64
N ILE A 380 -18.17 19.48 16.45
CA ILE A 380 -17.89 19.58 17.89
C ILE A 380 -16.54 20.27 18.11
N MET A 381 -15.50 19.85 17.40
CA MET A 381 -14.18 20.48 17.49
C MET A 381 -14.20 21.95 17.04
N ALA A 382 -14.89 22.24 15.92
CA ALA A 382 -15.06 23.60 15.44
C ALA A 382 -15.82 24.47 16.44
N ALA A 383 -16.86 23.93 17.11
CA ALA A 383 -17.61 24.63 18.15
C ALA A 383 -16.69 25.05 19.32
N SER A 384 -15.78 24.15 19.72
CA SER A 384 -14.77 24.46 20.75
C SER A 384 -13.77 25.51 20.26
N ILE A 385 -13.29 25.44 19.01
CA ILE A 385 -12.35 26.40 18.42
C ILE A 385 -12.95 27.81 18.35
N TYR A 386 -14.19 27.93 17.86
CA TYR A 386 -14.85 29.21 17.58
C TYR A 386 -15.78 29.70 18.71
N SER A 387 -15.90 28.94 19.80
CA SER A 387 -16.81 29.22 20.91
C SER A 387 -18.26 29.46 20.47
N LYS A 388 -18.72 28.59 19.56
CA LYS A 388 -20.08 28.61 18.97
C LYS A 388 -20.87 27.35 19.34
N LYS A 389 -22.20 27.40 19.16
CA LYS A 389 -23.01 26.19 19.22
C LYS A 389 -22.72 25.30 18.00
N VAL A 390 -22.81 23.98 18.16
CA VAL A 390 -22.58 23.01 17.09
C VAL A 390 -23.50 23.24 15.89
N SER A 391 -24.75 23.69 16.14
CA SER A 391 -25.72 24.06 15.10
C SER A 391 -25.26 25.21 14.22
N ASP A 392 -24.46 26.13 14.75
CA ASP A 392 -24.10 27.40 14.12
C ASP A 392 -22.76 27.32 13.37
N ILE A 393 -22.15 26.13 13.33
CA ILE A 393 -20.88 25.89 12.67
C ILE A 393 -21.08 25.84 11.14
N THR A 394 -20.39 26.74 10.46
CA THR A 394 -20.35 26.80 9.00
C THR A 394 -19.56 25.64 8.37
N LYS A 395 -19.66 25.48 7.04
CA LYS A 395 -18.88 24.45 6.32
C LYS A 395 -17.37 24.70 6.42
N ASP A 396 -16.94 25.95 6.35
CA ASP A 396 -15.51 26.31 6.42
C ASP A 396 -14.96 26.10 7.85
N GLU A 397 -15.71 26.48 8.86
CA GLU A 397 -15.33 26.20 10.26
C GLU A 397 -15.28 24.69 10.55
N ARG A 398 -16.26 23.93 10.03
CA ARG A 398 -16.24 22.45 10.11
C ARG A 398 -15.00 21.86 9.42
N PHE A 399 -14.57 22.46 8.31
CA PHE A 399 -13.35 22.02 7.61
C PHE A 399 -12.10 22.23 8.47
N VAL A 400 -12.00 23.37 9.17
CA VAL A 400 -10.92 23.62 10.17
C VAL A 400 -11.00 22.58 11.28
N GLY A 401 -12.18 22.31 11.83
CA GLY A 401 -12.38 21.26 12.84
C GLY A 401 -11.95 19.88 12.36
N LYS A 402 -12.28 19.52 11.11
CA LYS A 402 -11.84 18.27 10.49
C LYS A 402 -10.31 18.18 10.39
N THR A 403 -9.68 19.24 9.89
CA THR A 403 -8.21 19.30 9.76
C THR A 403 -7.52 19.22 11.11
N THR A 404 -8.14 19.82 12.14
CA THR A 404 -7.66 19.76 13.52
C THR A 404 -7.73 18.35 14.09
N ILE A 405 -8.86 17.67 14.00
CA ILE A 405 -9.02 16.28 14.48
C ILE A 405 -8.03 15.34 13.80
N LEU A 406 -7.92 15.41 12.46
CA LEU A 406 -7.09 14.49 11.69
C LEU A 406 -5.59 14.80 11.79
N GLY A 407 -5.21 16.07 11.94
CA GLY A 407 -3.80 16.50 11.99
C GLY A 407 -3.23 16.56 13.39
N CYS A 408 -3.95 17.21 14.32
CA CYS A 408 -3.42 17.47 15.67
C CYS A 408 -3.38 16.22 16.55
N GLY A 409 -4.10 15.16 16.20
CA GLY A 409 -4.12 13.89 16.95
C GLY A 409 -2.75 13.22 17.09
N TYR A 410 -1.82 13.55 16.22
CA TYR A 410 -0.48 12.96 16.17
C TYR A 410 0.65 13.95 16.46
N GLY A 411 0.33 15.06 17.14
CA GLY A 411 1.33 16.01 17.62
C GLY A 411 1.82 17.01 16.57
N MET A 412 1.00 17.32 15.57
CA MET A 412 1.31 18.34 14.56
C MET A 412 1.58 19.70 15.20
N GLY A 413 2.65 20.38 14.76
CA GLY A 413 2.99 21.75 15.15
C GLY A 413 2.23 22.79 14.32
N ALA A 414 2.21 24.04 14.82
CA ALA A 414 1.41 25.12 14.24
C ALA A 414 1.82 25.50 12.82
N GLU A 415 3.10 25.52 12.50
CA GLU A 415 3.62 25.82 11.15
C GLU A 415 3.14 24.79 10.12
N LYS A 416 3.22 23.48 10.47
CA LYS A 416 2.74 22.42 9.59
C LYS A 416 1.23 22.44 9.45
N PHE A 417 0.50 22.77 10.51
CA PHE A 417 -0.96 22.92 10.49
C PHE A 417 -1.38 24.09 9.60
N GLN A 418 -0.71 25.25 9.72
CA GLN A 418 -0.91 26.42 8.87
C GLN A 418 -0.67 26.08 7.39
N ALA A 419 0.46 25.45 7.08
CA ALA A 419 0.78 25.04 5.72
C ALA A 419 -0.26 24.07 5.15
N GLN A 420 -0.76 23.14 5.96
CA GLN A 420 -1.81 22.20 5.54
C GLN A 420 -3.13 22.91 5.26
N LEU A 421 -3.58 23.82 6.10
CA LEU A 421 -4.80 24.62 5.87
C LEU A 421 -4.67 25.45 4.58
N LYS A 422 -3.50 26.07 4.36
CA LYS A 422 -3.22 26.86 3.16
C LYS A 422 -3.32 26.04 1.87
N THR A 423 -2.93 24.75 1.88
CA THR A 423 -3.09 23.88 0.69
C THR A 423 -4.55 23.65 0.29
N PHE A 424 -5.48 23.89 1.22
CA PHE A 424 -6.93 23.81 0.99
C PHE A 424 -7.60 25.17 0.85
N GLY A 425 -6.81 26.26 0.71
CA GLY A 425 -7.32 27.61 0.52
C GLY A 425 -7.73 28.33 1.82
N VAL A 426 -7.47 27.74 2.99
CA VAL A 426 -7.73 28.36 4.29
C VAL A 426 -6.46 29.02 4.80
N VAL A 427 -6.44 30.35 4.87
CA VAL A 427 -5.31 31.13 5.35
C VAL A 427 -5.58 31.61 6.78
N LEU A 428 -4.77 31.18 7.72
CA LEU A 428 -4.82 31.60 9.12
C LEU A 428 -3.42 32.09 9.54
N GLU A 429 -3.38 33.05 10.47
CA GLU A 429 -2.14 33.49 11.08
C GLU A 429 -1.55 32.39 12.00
N LEU A 430 -0.23 32.41 12.17
CA LEU A 430 0.47 31.39 12.97
C LEU A 430 -0.02 31.36 14.42
N GLU A 431 -0.29 32.52 15.00
CA GLU A 431 -0.82 32.65 16.36
C GLU A 431 -2.19 31.98 16.52
N GLU A 432 -3.05 32.13 15.51
CA GLU A 432 -4.36 31.48 15.48
C GLU A 432 -4.21 29.95 15.34
N CYS A 433 -3.28 29.48 14.52
CA CYS A 433 -2.95 28.06 14.44
C CYS A 433 -2.43 27.50 15.77
N GLN A 434 -1.61 28.27 16.49
CA GLN A 434 -1.14 27.90 17.85
C GLN A 434 -2.31 27.84 18.84
N ARG A 435 -3.24 28.79 18.77
CA ARG A 435 -4.46 28.79 19.60
C ARG A 435 -5.32 27.56 19.34
N ILE A 436 -5.60 27.22 18.07
CA ILE A 436 -6.38 26.05 17.69
C ILE A 436 -5.77 24.77 18.23
N ILE A 437 -4.47 24.60 18.07
CA ILE A 437 -3.75 23.41 18.60
C ILE A 437 -3.86 23.33 20.11
N ARG A 438 -3.79 24.46 20.81
CA ARG A 438 -3.95 24.50 22.27
C ARG A 438 -5.36 24.08 22.66
N VAL A 439 -6.40 24.62 22.01
CA VAL A 439 -7.80 24.24 22.23
C VAL A 439 -7.99 22.74 22.05
N TYR A 440 -7.43 22.17 20.97
CA TYR A 440 -7.50 20.71 20.73
C TYR A 440 -6.90 19.92 21.91
N ARG A 441 -5.71 20.28 22.38
CA ARG A 441 -5.01 19.58 23.46
C ARG A 441 -5.70 19.73 24.84
N GLU A 442 -6.36 20.85 25.06
CA GLU A 442 -7.16 21.12 26.27
C GLU A 442 -8.50 20.38 26.23
N THR A 443 -9.13 20.29 25.03
CA THR A 443 -10.39 19.56 24.84
C THR A 443 -10.19 18.07 25.00
N TYR A 444 -9.08 17.51 24.46
CA TYR A 444 -8.81 16.08 24.47
C TYR A 444 -7.49 15.73 25.18
N PRO A 445 -7.38 15.97 26.49
CA PRO A 445 -6.11 15.90 27.21
C PRO A 445 -5.50 14.50 27.31
N LYS A 446 -6.31 13.45 27.18
CA LYS A 446 -5.82 12.06 27.19
C LYS A 446 -5.01 11.70 25.93
N ILE A 447 -5.23 12.41 24.81
CA ILE A 447 -4.45 12.21 23.58
C ILE A 447 -2.99 12.67 23.75
N PRO A 448 -2.68 13.90 24.22
CA PRO A 448 -1.30 14.27 24.57
C PRO A 448 -0.68 13.39 25.67
N ALA A 449 -1.49 12.90 26.61
CA ALA A 449 -1.00 11.94 27.62
C ALA A 449 -0.55 10.61 26.97
N LEU A 450 -1.26 10.14 25.95
CA LEU A 450 -0.88 8.96 25.16
C LEU A 450 0.45 9.20 24.41
N TRP A 451 0.70 10.41 23.86
CA TRP A 451 2.01 10.72 23.25
C TRP A 451 3.17 10.61 24.24
N LYS A 452 2.93 11.05 25.49
CA LYS A 452 3.94 10.91 26.57
C LYS A 452 4.20 9.44 26.91
N GLN A 453 3.16 8.60 26.96
CA GLN A 453 3.33 7.14 27.12
C GLN A 453 4.12 6.55 25.96
N ALA A 454 3.82 6.95 24.72
CA ALA A 454 4.50 6.48 23.54
C ALA A 454 5.98 6.89 23.47
N ASN A 455 6.35 8.07 23.99
CA ASN A 455 7.77 8.44 24.18
C ASN A 455 8.47 7.51 25.18
N LYS A 456 7.80 7.14 26.29
CA LYS A 456 8.35 6.15 27.24
C LYS A 456 8.46 4.77 26.61
N ALA A 457 7.52 4.40 25.71
CA ALA A 457 7.59 3.17 24.93
C ALA A 457 8.85 3.11 24.06
N LEU A 458 9.26 4.21 23.41
CA LEU A 458 10.52 4.28 22.66
C LEU A 458 11.74 4.03 23.58
N SER A 459 11.76 4.62 24.75
CA SER A 459 12.82 4.37 25.73
C SER A 459 12.83 2.91 26.20
N ALA A 460 11.66 2.32 26.45
CA ALA A 460 11.55 0.92 26.83
C ALA A 460 12.07 -0.03 25.73
N ILE A 461 11.82 0.27 24.45
CA ILE A 461 12.37 -0.51 23.32
C ILE A 461 13.91 -0.43 23.30
N MET A 462 14.49 0.76 23.47
CA MET A 462 15.95 0.95 23.49
C MET A 462 16.61 0.22 24.68
N GLU A 463 15.95 0.20 25.83
CA GLU A 463 16.42 -0.41 27.06
C GLU A 463 16.08 -1.91 27.18
N ASP A 464 15.46 -2.51 26.17
CA ASP A 464 14.98 -3.89 26.18
C ASP A 464 14.04 -4.23 27.35
N LYS A 465 13.11 -3.30 27.64
CA LYS A 465 12.14 -3.40 28.74
C LYS A 465 10.71 -3.57 28.20
N THR A 466 9.85 -4.13 29.02
CA THR A 466 8.40 -4.16 28.77
C THR A 466 7.73 -2.88 29.27
N SER A 467 6.68 -2.42 28.60
CA SER A 467 5.89 -1.25 29.01
C SER A 467 4.49 -1.32 28.43
N PRO A 468 3.43 -1.00 29.20
CA PRO A 468 2.08 -0.89 28.66
C PRO A 468 1.96 0.38 27.80
N LEU A 469 1.08 0.34 26.80
CA LEU A 469 0.76 1.47 25.94
C LEU A 469 -0.73 1.54 25.66
N GLY A 470 -1.34 2.71 25.84
CA GLY A 470 -2.76 2.95 25.60
C GLY A 470 -3.66 2.63 26.79
N LYS A 471 -4.98 2.74 26.56
CA LYS A 471 -6.03 2.50 27.55
C LYS A 471 -5.85 1.11 28.18
N GLU A 472 -5.68 1.05 29.50
CA GLU A 472 -5.58 -0.21 30.26
C GLU A 472 -4.51 -1.20 29.74
N GLY A 473 -3.48 -0.68 29.05
CA GLY A 473 -2.46 -1.52 28.45
C GLY A 473 -2.95 -2.30 27.22
N ALA A 474 -3.82 -1.69 26.40
CA ALA A 474 -4.35 -2.29 25.18
C ALA A 474 -3.26 -2.78 24.21
N LEU A 475 -2.09 -2.15 24.26
CA LEU A 475 -0.88 -2.56 23.57
C LEU A 475 0.27 -2.75 24.57
N GLU A 476 1.26 -3.57 24.21
CA GLU A 476 2.42 -3.85 25.05
C GLU A 476 3.72 -3.68 24.24
N VAL A 477 4.69 -3.03 24.85
CA VAL A 477 6.07 -3.03 24.37
C VAL A 477 6.76 -4.29 24.89
N GLU A 478 7.30 -5.12 23.99
CA GLU A 478 8.11 -6.30 24.33
C GLU A 478 9.60 -6.09 24.00
N GLY A 479 10.24 -5.16 24.71
CA GLY A 479 11.67 -4.86 24.53
C GLY A 479 12.01 -4.54 23.07
N LYS A 480 13.15 -5.05 22.60
CA LYS A 480 13.65 -4.85 21.23
C LYS A 480 12.76 -5.42 20.13
N LYS A 481 11.79 -6.28 20.47
CA LYS A 481 10.82 -6.78 19.47
C LYS A 481 9.91 -5.67 18.95
N GLY A 482 9.66 -4.63 19.76
CA GLY A 482 8.81 -3.50 19.40
C GLY A 482 7.45 -3.52 20.10
N ILE A 483 6.45 -2.90 19.48
CA ILE A 483 5.09 -2.81 20.03
C ILE A 483 4.26 -3.98 19.51
N LYS A 484 3.83 -4.84 20.41
CA LYS A 484 3.00 -6.00 20.11
C LYS A 484 1.57 -5.60 19.81
N LEU A 485 1.03 -6.16 18.74
CA LEU A 485 -0.32 -5.92 18.25
C LEU A 485 -1.27 -7.09 18.60
N PRO A 486 -2.60 -6.88 18.60
CA PRO A 486 -3.58 -7.95 18.90
C PRO A 486 -3.50 -9.19 18.00
N ASN A 487 -2.98 -9.05 16.77
CA ASN A 487 -2.72 -10.15 15.84
C ASN A 487 -1.37 -10.84 16.06
N LYS A 488 -0.69 -10.57 17.18
CA LYS A 488 0.65 -11.07 17.57
C LYS A 488 1.81 -10.59 16.70
N MET A 489 1.57 -9.69 15.74
CA MET A 489 2.61 -9.00 14.99
C MET A 489 3.18 -7.83 15.80
N TYR A 490 4.26 -7.22 15.32
CA TYR A 490 4.94 -6.12 16.00
C TYR A 490 5.10 -4.92 15.07
N ILE A 491 4.90 -3.71 15.63
CA ILE A 491 5.44 -2.50 15.01
C ILE A 491 6.91 -2.41 15.44
N LYS A 492 7.79 -2.46 14.46
CA LYS A 492 9.24 -2.47 14.67
C LYS A 492 9.86 -1.13 14.33
N TYR A 493 10.87 -0.77 15.10
CA TYR A 493 11.72 0.40 14.86
C TYR A 493 13.19 -0.04 14.75
N PRO A 494 13.61 -0.50 13.57
CA PRO A 494 14.96 -1.03 13.36
C PRO A 494 16.03 0.00 13.74
N ASN A 495 17.06 -0.45 14.48
CA ASN A 495 18.18 0.37 14.93
C ASN A 495 17.74 1.69 15.62
N LEU A 496 16.76 1.57 16.52
CA LEU A 496 16.23 2.71 17.30
C LEU A 496 17.33 3.26 18.20
N ARG A 497 17.64 4.55 18.05
CA ARG A 497 18.74 5.22 18.75
C ARG A 497 18.51 6.71 18.92
N VAL A 498 19.27 7.32 19.82
CA VAL A 498 19.36 8.78 19.96
C VAL A 498 20.46 9.30 19.04
N LEU A 499 20.15 10.28 18.22
CA LEU A 499 21.13 11.10 17.49
C LEU A 499 21.30 12.42 18.23
N VAL A 500 22.54 12.87 18.35
CA VAL A 500 22.92 14.18 18.88
C VAL A 500 23.37 15.02 17.68
N SER A 501 22.70 16.14 17.43
CA SER A 501 23.05 17.07 16.37
C SER A 501 24.24 17.98 16.80
N GLU A 502 24.83 18.71 15.88
CA GLU A 502 25.94 19.63 16.14
C GLU A 502 25.60 20.75 17.15
N ASP A 503 24.33 21.12 17.21
CA ASP A 503 23.76 22.08 18.17
C ASP A 503 23.39 21.46 19.53
N TYR A 504 23.83 20.23 19.78
CA TYR A 504 23.51 19.43 20.97
C TYR A 504 22.02 19.10 21.14
N SER A 505 21.18 19.32 20.14
CA SER A 505 19.82 18.82 20.17
C SER A 505 19.79 17.29 20.00
N THR A 506 18.86 16.63 20.68
CA THR A 506 18.73 15.18 20.63
C THR A 506 17.45 14.77 19.91
N GLU A 507 17.57 13.83 18.99
CA GLU A 507 16.43 13.25 18.28
C GLU A 507 16.46 11.72 18.38
N ILE A 508 15.29 11.12 18.57
CA ILE A 508 15.16 9.66 18.47
C ILE A 508 14.89 9.32 16.99
N VAL A 509 15.66 8.39 16.46
CA VAL A 509 15.55 7.94 15.06
C VAL A 509 15.57 6.42 14.96
N TYR A 510 14.98 5.91 13.90
CA TYR A 510 15.08 4.51 13.49
C TYR A 510 15.35 4.42 11.99
N ASP A 511 15.87 3.30 11.54
CA ASP A 511 16.24 3.14 10.14
C ASP A 511 15.02 2.77 9.27
N THR A 512 14.89 3.43 8.13
CA THR A 512 13.88 3.15 7.10
C THR A 512 14.55 2.97 5.75
N LYS A 513 13.90 2.23 4.85
CA LYS A 513 14.37 2.04 3.49
C LYS A 513 13.70 3.03 2.53
N ARG A 514 14.49 3.78 1.78
CA ARG A 514 14.03 4.60 0.65
C ARG A 514 14.77 4.20 -0.63
N GLY A 515 14.05 3.56 -1.55
CA GLY A 515 14.67 2.94 -2.72
C GLY A 515 15.69 1.86 -2.28
N ARG A 516 16.97 2.07 -2.59
CA ARG A 516 18.06 1.16 -2.18
C ARG A 516 18.80 1.61 -0.92
N ALA A 517 18.57 2.82 -0.44
CA ALA A 517 19.24 3.40 0.72
C ALA A 517 18.49 3.13 2.02
N ILE A 518 19.24 2.84 3.10
CA ILE A 518 18.75 2.85 4.48
C ILE A 518 19.08 4.22 5.05
N ILE A 519 18.08 4.93 5.55
CA ILE A 519 18.21 6.28 6.09
C ILE A 519 17.57 6.38 7.47
N PRO A 520 18.15 7.18 8.40
CA PRO A 520 17.51 7.45 9.67
C PRO A 520 16.24 8.29 9.46
N ASN A 521 15.18 7.94 10.18
CA ASN A 521 13.91 8.65 10.18
C ASN A 521 13.55 9.01 11.61
N ARG A 522 13.20 10.27 11.85
CA ARG A 522 12.81 10.77 13.16
C ARG A 522 11.52 10.12 13.64
N ILE A 523 11.49 9.76 14.94
CA ILE A 523 10.33 9.19 15.61
C ILE A 523 10.13 9.90 16.97
N TYR A 524 8.87 10.08 17.34
CA TYR A 524 8.44 10.67 18.59
C TYR A 524 7.06 10.14 18.97
N GLY A 525 6.62 10.37 20.19
CA GLY A 525 5.40 9.78 20.73
C GLY A 525 4.16 9.94 19.85
N GLY A 526 3.91 11.12 19.30
CA GLY A 526 2.78 11.34 18.39
C GLY A 526 2.87 10.48 17.13
N LYS A 527 4.08 10.29 16.58
CA LYS A 527 4.29 9.42 15.41
C LYS A 527 4.17 7.93 15.73
N VAL A 528 4.58 7.54 16.94
CA VAL A 528 4.33 6.17 17.44
C VAL A 528 2.84 5.90 17.55
N VAL A 529 2.08 6.85 18.10
CA VAL A 529 0.61 6.73 18.20
C VAL A 529 -0.04 6.63 16.83
N GLU A 530 0.40 7.44 15.86
CA GLU A 530 -0.06 7.33 14.46
C GLU A 530 0.18 5.92 13.90
N ASN A 531 1.37 5.37 14.11
CA ASN A 531 1.70 4.00 13.66
C ASN A 531 0.81 2.95 14.36
N CYS A 532 0.53 3.10 15.65
CA CYS A 532 -0.38 2.22 16.38
C CYS A 532 -1.80 2.30 15.83
N CYS A 533 -2.34 3.51 15.60
CA CYS A 533 -3.68 3.69 15.05
C CYS A 533 -3.80 3.07 13.65
N GLN A 534 -2.80 3.27 12.79
CA GLN A 534 -2.75 2.67 11.47
C GLN A 534 -2.71 1.14 11.52
N ALA A 535 -1.90 0.57 12.42
CA ALA A 535 -1.79 -0.88 12.55
C ALA A 535 -3.07 -1.52 13.10
N LEU A 536 -3.71 -0.89 14.10
CA LEU A 536 -4.97 -1.35 14.65
C LEU A 536 -6.11 -1.25 13.62
N ALA A 537 -6.20 -0.13 12.88
CA ALA A 537 -7.14 0.04 11.77
C ALA A 537 -6.95 -1.07 10.71
N ARG A 538 -5.71 -1.36 10.32
CA ARG A 538 -5.40 -2.44 9.38
C ARG A 538 -5.88 -3.80 9.89
N ILE A 539 -5.73 -4.11 11.17
CA ILE A 539 -6.20 -5.37 11.76
C ILE A 539 -7.73 -5.46 11.71
N ILE A 540 -8.41 -4.36 11.99
CA ILE A 540 -9.88 -4.27 11.92
C ILE A 540 -10.35 -4.51 10.48
N ILE A 541 -9.82 -3.75 9.51
CA ILE A 541 -10.15 -3.89 8.09
C ILE A 541 -9.85 -5.31 7.59
N GLY A 542 -8.72 -5.88 7.96
CA GLY A 542 -8.37 -7.25 7.59
C GLY A 542 -9.41 -8.26 8.07
N LYS A 543 -9.89 -8.13 9.32
CA LYS A 543 -10.98 -8.98 9.83
C LYS A 543 -12.29 -8.79 9.07
N GLN A 544 -12.65 -7.54 8.76
CA GLN A 544 -13.85 -7.19 8.01
C GLN A 544 -13.79 -7.77 6.59
N MET A 545 -12.65 -7.65 5.90
CA MET A 545 -12.41 -8.29 4.59
C MET A 545 -12.66 -9.80 4.65
N LEU A 546 -12.14 -10.49 5.67
CA LEU A 546 -12.33 -11.93 5.83
C LEU A 546 -13.80 -12.32 6.14
N LEU A 547 -14.57 -11.44 6.78
CA LEU A 547 -16.00 -11.65 7.00
C LEU A 547 -16.80 -11.50 5.71
N ILE A 548 -16.51 -10.45 4.93
CA ILE A 548 -17.14 -10.22 3.62
C ILE A 548 -16.80 -11.36 2.65
N ALA A 549 -15.53 -11.79 2.64
CA ALA A 549 -15.04 -12.87 1.77
C ALA A 549 -15.70 -14.24 2.02
N LYS A 550 -16.44 -14.41 3.12
CA LYS A 550 -17.22 -15.65 3.35
C LYS A 550 -18.43 -15.77 2.40
N LYS A 551 -18.95 -14.65 1.92
CA LYS A 551 -20.15 -14.63 1.08
C LYS A 551 -19.93 -14.01 -0.29
N TYR A 552 -19.11 -12.96 -0.37
CA TYR A 552 -18.87 -12.20 -1.59
C TYR A 552 -17.39 -12.13 -1.92
N LYS A 553 -17.07 -12.03 -3.22
CA LYS A 553 -15.69 -11.94 -3.68
C LYS A 553 -15.13 -10.55 -3.42
N VAL A 554 -14.20 -10.46 -2.47
CA VAL A 554 -13.40 -9.26 -2.24
C VAL A 554 -12.41 -9.10 -3.39
N VAL A 555 -12.42 -7.94 -4.04
CA VAL A 555 -11.60 -7.64 -5.24
C VAL A 555 -10.52 -6.62 -4.96
N GLY A 556 -10.56 -5.92 -3.84
CA GLY A 556 -9.54 -4.94 -3.49
C GLY A 556 -9.74 -4.34 -2.10
N THR A 557 -8.70 -3.67 -1.63
CA THR A 557 -8.75 -2.78 -0.48
C THR A 557 -7.96 -1.51 -0.78
N VAL A 558 -8.54 -0.37 -0.44
CA VAL A 558 -7.93 0.94 -0.64
C VAL A 558 -7.94 1.67 0.70
N HIS A 559 -6.78 1.78 1.33
CA HIS A 559 -6.63 2.34 2.68
C HIS A 559 -7.55 1.62 3.68
N ASP A 560 -8.65 2.24 4.06
CA ASP A 560 -9.61 1.77 5.04
C ASP A 560 -10.95 1.33 4.40
N ALA A 561 -10.96 1.17 3.07
CA ALA A 561 -12.10 0.69 2.30
C ALA A 561 -11.92 -0.76 1.82
N VAL A 562 -13.02 -1.46 1.67
CA VAL A 562 -13.10 -2.82 1.11
C VAL A 562 -14.01 -2.79 -0.12
N ALA A 563 -13.48 -3.26 -1.26
CA ALA A 563 -14.25 -3.42 -2.49
C ALA A 563 -14.56 -4.91 -2.74
N CYS A 564 -15.81 -5.21 -3.06
CA CYS A 564 -16.25 -6.56 -3.43
C CYS A 564 -17.22 -6.54 -4.60
N VAL A 565 -17.40 -7.68 -5.26
CA VAL A 565 -18.40 -7.89 -6.31
C VAL A 565 -19.49 -8.82 -5.82
N VAL A 566 -20.74 -8.48 -6.16
CA VAL A 566 -21.94 -9.15 -5.69
C VAL A 566 -22.94 -9.32 -6.86
N PRO A 567 -23.84 -10.31 -6.83
CA PRO A 567 -24.92 -10.39 -7.83
C PRO A 567 -25.78 -9.13 -7.86
N GLU A 568 -26.15 -8.69 -9.06
CA GLU A 568 -26.92 -7.45 -9.26
C GLU A 568 -28.29 -7.51 -8.57
N ASP A 569 -28.96 -8.64 -8.60
CA ASP A 569 -30.26 -8.87 -7.97
C ASP A 569 -30.21 -8.89 -6.43
N GLU A 570 -29.01 -9.13 -5.84
CA GLU A 570 -28.78 -9.13 -4.39
C GLU A 570 -28.16 -7.84 -3.86
N VAL A 571 -27.88 -6.82 -4.70
CA VAL A 571 -26.99 -5.70 -4.34
C VAL A 571 -27.37 -4.99 -3.04
N LYS A 572 -28.67 -4.75 -2.78
CA LYS A 572 -29.11 -4.07 -1.56
C LYS A 572 -28.87 -4.93 -0.31
N THR A 573 -29.26 -6.20 -0.34
CA THR A 573 -29.03 -7.14 0.75
C THR A 573 -27.54 -7.38 0.98
N ALA A 574 -26.76 -7.38 -0.11
CA ALA A 574 -25.32 -7.49 -0.06
C ALA A 574 -24.68 -6.25 0.59
N GLN A 575 -25.16 -5.05 0.26
CA GLN A 575 -24.70 -3.81 0.89
C GLN A 575 -24.95 -3.83 2.39
N GLU A 576 -26.17 -4.20 2.82
CA GLU A 576 -26.51 -4.33 4.25
C GLU A 576 -25.58 -5.34 4.97
N PHE A 577 -25.29 -6.47 4.33
CA PHE A 577 -24.35 -7.46 4.87
C PHE A 577 -22.93 -6.91 4.98
N VAL A 578 -22.44 -6.21 3.95
CA VAL A 578 -21.10 -5.58 3.95
C VAL A 578 -21.03 -4.53 5.07
N GLU A 579 -22.03 -3.66 5.21
CA GLU A 579 -22.08 -2.67 6.28
C GLU A 579 -22.11 -3.32 7.68
N LEU A 580 -22.84 -4.41 7.84
CA LEU A 580 -22.83 -5.18 9.08
C LEU A 580 -21.42 -5.69 9.39
N CYS A 581 -20.73 -6.27 8.39
CA CYS A 581 -19.34 -6.73 8.56
C CYS A 581 -18.38 -5.59 8.92
N MET A 582 -18.54 -4.40 8.31
CA MET A 582 -17.72 -3.21 8.55
C MET A 582 -17.94 -2.58 9.93
N LYS A 583 -19.05 -2.88 10.59
CA LYS A 583 -19.39 -2.39 11.94
C LYS A 583 -19.05 -3.39 13.06
N ILE A 584 -18.58 -4.61 12.73
CA ILE A 584 -18.22 -5.61 13.72
C ILE A 584 -16.97 -5.20 14.48
N ARG A 585 -17.13 -5.01 15.78
CA ARG A 585 -16.05 -4.66 16.70
C ARG A 585 -15.12 -5.85 16.95
N PRO A 586 -13.81 -5.63 17.07
CA PRO A 586 -12.88 -6.71 17.38
C PRO A 586 -13.00 -7.15 18.87
N PRO A 587 -12.72 -8.42 19.20
CA PRO A 587 -12.81 -8.92 20.58
C PRO A 587 -11.89 -8.19 21.58
N TRP A 588 -10.80 -7.59 21.09
CA TRP A 588 -9.84 -6.85 21.91
C TRP A 588 -10.22 -5.36 22.10
N ALA A 589 -11.31 -4.87 21.46
CA ALA A 589 -11.83 -3.51 21.58
C ALA A 589 -13.37 -3.53 21.38
N THR A 590 -14.09 -4.14 22.30
CA THR A 590 -15.55 -4.31 22.23
C THR A 590 -16.32 -3.01 22.40
N ASP A 591 -15.67 -1.99 22.98
CA ASP A 591 -16.17 -0.63 23.21
C ASP A 591 -15.70 0.38 22.13
N LEU A 592 -14.96 -0.06 21.09
CA LEU A 592 -14.58 0.79 19.97
C LEU A 592 -15.75 0.99 19.01
N PRO A 593 -16.28 2.22 18.85
CA PRO A 593 -17.36 2.48 17.90
C PRO A 593 -16.84 2.44 16.46
N LEU A 594 -17.42 1.57 15.65
CA LEU A 594 -17.13 1.45 14.22
C LEU A 594 -18.34 1.85 13.39
N ASN A 595 -18.09 2.51 12.26
CA ASN A 595 -19.10 2.86 11.27
C ASN A 595 -18.49 2.83 9.86
N CYS A 596 -19.33 2.83 8.83
CA CYS A 596 -18.88 2.84 7.44
C CYS A 596 -19.83 3.67 6.57
N GLU A 597 -19.33 4.07 5.42
CA GLU A 597 -20.09 4.63 4.31
C GLU A 597 -19.92 3.67 3.14
N SER A 598 -21.04 3.23 2.53
CA SER A 598 -21.04 2.25 1.44
C SER A 598 -21.77 2.78 0.24
N GLY A 599 -21.19 2.58 -0.94
CA GLY A 599 -21.82 2.81 -2.22
C GLY A 599 -21.78 1.55 -3.07
N PHE A 600 -22.63 1.50 -4.10
CA PHE A 600 -22.59 0.44 -5.10
C PHE A 600 -22.84 0.99 -6.50
N GLY A 601 -22.31 0.31 -7.49
CA GLY A 601 -22.50 0.67 -8.90
C GLY A 601 -21.96 -0.42 -9.82
N ARG A 602 -22.21 -0.26 -11.11
CA ARG A 602 -21.61 -1.10 -12.12
C ARG A 602 -20.10 -0.85 -12.23
N SER A 603 -19.70 0.40 -12.08
CA SER A 603 -18.29 0.80 -12.07
C SER A 603 -17.81 1.17 -10.67
N TYR A 604 -16.49 1.04 -10.48
CA TYR A 604 -15.84 1.46 -9.22
C TYR A 604 -15.95 2.97 -8.97
N GLY A 605 -16.13 3.76 -10.04
CA GLY A 605 -16.31 5.21 -9.93
C GLY A 605 -17.69 5.65 -9.49
N GLU A 606 -18.67 4.74 -9.47
CA GLU A 606 -20.06 4.98 -9.03
C GLU A 606 -20.30 4.61 -7.55
N CYS A 607 -19.38 3.86 -6.94
CA CYS A 607 -19.47 3.40 -5.56
C CYS A 607 -19.22 4.50 -4.52
#